data_ebbe55aa248a2993443f8085457a145f
#
_entry.id   ebbe55aa248a2993443f8085457a145f
#
_cell.length_a   1.000
_cell.length_b   1.000
_cell.length_c   1.000
_cell.angle_alpha   90.00
_cell.angle_beta   90.00
_cell.angle_gamma   90.00
#
_symmetry.space_group_name_H-M   'P 1'
#
loop_
_entity.id
_entity.type
_entity.pdbx_description
1 polymer ?
#
loop_
_entity_poly.entity_id
_entity_poly.type
_entity_poly.pdbx_seq_one_letter_code
_entity_poly.pdbx_strand_id
1 'polypeptide(L)'
;MSFNYELTVEDIQGQADKLVEFHRKYAPFFHTKTRDNANQALEYMKGQLLLKSKRNMSQMATEVTEINEQALSHFTSNSPWDDTSLTIQIGQDAVELIGPGGALILDESGCPKQGDKSVGVARQYCGRLGKVDNCQVGVFLAYAKAGQTTLIDKRLYLPQEWTDDPDRCRQAGVPEAEIMFRKKSELGLAMILQARKNQIPFKFVDMDAHYGQQPWLLSRLTAENIEYMAEIPADTRVYLAYPAVGIPHRKGNRGRKPSKTRVLSGQPIEVRALLKTDQLSWTVMKVRDTARGELWIRFAALRVYRLEDELPVEQPVWLCLRQELDSGEVKFAFSTARPNSPLKVLADKMCTRYWVERAIEDAKGLAGLDEYQVIGWRGWHHHMTMTMLAMLFLVTLRKNLGVQAPMLTLQDAKQILEILLPKKSLTLEDAVEIIEKKHWNRYRSRNSRLKKQSKQLHMYHFH
;
A
#
# COMPACT_ATOMS: atom_id res chain seq x y z
N MET A 1 16.72 8.07 31.71
CA MET A 1 17.84 8.03 30.75
C MET A 1 17.96 9.41 30.16
N SER A 2 19.08 10.12 30.42
CA SER A 2 19.37 11.37 29.71
C SER A 2 19.72 10.98 28.26
N PHE A 3 18.88 11.34 27.31
CA PHE A 3 19.23 11.24 25.91
C PHE A 3 20.27 12.34 25.60
N ASN A 4 21.53 11.98 25.46
CA ASN A 4 22.48 12.86 24.82
C ASN A 4 22.18 12.80 23.32
N TYR A 5 21.46 13.81 22.84
CA TYR A 5 21.21 14.03 21.43
C TYR A 5 22.33 14.95 20.91
N GLU A 6 23.18 14.41 20.06
CA GLU A 6 24.26 15.16 19.45
C GLU A 6 24.25 14.93 17.92
N LEU A 7 23.32 15.57 17.24
CA LEU A 7 23.39 15.71 15.78
C LEU A 7 24.25 16.95 15.51
N THR A 8 25.40 16.75 14.88
CA THR A 8 26.32 17.84 14.54
C THR A 8 26.07 18.35 13.11
N VAL A 9 26.70 19.48 12.76
CA VAL A 9 26.68 20.00 11.39
C VAL A 9 27.31 19.00 10.42
N GLU A 10 28.37 18.33 10.85
CA GLU A 10 29.11 17.30 10.08
C GLU A 10 28.22 16.10 9.77
N ASP A 11 27.35 15.67 10.67
CA ASP A 11 26.40 14.57 10.45
C ASP A 11 25.41 14.89 9.33
N ILE A 12 25.00 16.16 9.21
CA ILE A 12 24.03 16.63 8.22
C ILE A 12 24.74 16.99 6.91
N GLN A 13 25.96 17.52 7.00
CA GLN A 13 26.74 17.93 5.84
C GLN A 13 26.93 16.75 4.88
N GLY A 14 26.75 16.98 3.59
CA GLY A 14 26.90 15.93 2.56
C GLY A 14 25.68 14.99 2.39
N GLN A 15 24.58 15.15 3.15
CA GLN A 15 23.39 14.32 2.94
C GLN A 15 22.71 14.63 1.58
N ALA A 16 22.91 15.83 1.02
CA ALA A 16 22.47 16.16 -0.33
C ALA A 16 23.24 15.33 -1.39
N ASP A 17 24.55 15.16 -1.21
CA ASP A 17 25.38 14.36 -2.12
C ASP A 17 25.01 12.88 -2.06
N LYS A 18 24.63 12.39 -0.87
CA LYS A 18 24.12 11.02 -0.70
C LYS A 18 22.87 10.73 -1.50
N LEU A 19 22.03 11.73 -1.80
CA LEU A 19 20.89 11.54 -2.71
C LEU A 19 21.38 11.21 -4.12
N VAL A 20 22.40 11.92 -4.59
CA VAL A 20 22.99 11.70 -5.92
C VAL A 20 23.68 10.34 -5.98
N GLU A 21 24.44 9.98 -4.95
CA GLU A 21 25.10 8.65 -4.84
C GLU A 21 24.07 7.51 -4.78
N PHE A 22 23.05 7.66 -3.96
CA PHE A 22 21.95 6.71 -3.89
C PHE A 22 21.28 6.54 -5.26
N HIS A 23 20.92 7.64 -5.92
CA HIS A 23 20.32 7.59 -7.24
C HIS A 23 21.23 6.93 -8.29
N ARG A 24 22.53 7.16 -8.23
CA ARG A 24 23.52 6.57 -9.17
C ARG A 24 23.44 5.03 -9.17
N LYS A 25 23.17 4.40 -8.04
CA LYS A 25 22.94 2.94 -7.94
C LYS A 25 21.81 2.47 -8.86
N TYR A 26 20.79 3.30 -9.03
CA TYR A 26 19.59 2.97 -9.81
C TYR A 26 19.59 3.55 -11.23
N ALA A 27 20.58 4.37 -11.58
CA ALA A 27 20.69 4.98 -12.90
C ALA A 27 20.54 4.00 -14.08
N PRO A 28 21.12 2.76 -14.04
CA PRO A 28 20.97 1.81 -15.12
C PRO A 28 19.53 1.42 -15.46
N PHE A 29 18.59 1.46 -14.49
CA PHE A 29 17.18 1.13 -14.73
C PHE A 29 16.44 2.18 -15.58
N PHE A 30 16.98 3.40 -15.68
CA PHE A 30 16.39 4.50 -16.45
C PHE A 30 16.91 4.59 -17.87
N HIS A 31 17.85 3.72 -18.25
CA HIS A 31 18.35 3.63 -19.61
C HIS A 31 17.32 2.91 -20.48
N THR A 32 17.12 3.44 -21.67
CA THR A 32 16.33 2.81 -22.73
C THR A 32 17.21 2.59 -23.94
N LYS A 33 16.73 1.90 -24.96
CA LYS A 33 17.51 1.66 -26.19
C LYS A 33 18.03 2.96 -26.86
N THR A 34 17.34 4.08 -26.65
CA THR A 34 17.60 5.32 -27.36
C THR A 34 17.90 6.52 -26.46
N ARG A 35 17.71 6.39 -25.16
CA ARG A 35 17.87 7.51 -24.22
C ARG A 35 18.35 7.05 -22.86
N ASP A 36 19.19 7.88 -22.26
CA ASP A 36 19.47 7.89 -20.84
C ASP A 36 18.53 8.88 -20.14
N ASN A 37 17.70 8.38 -19.24
CA ASN A 37 16.76 9.20 -18.46
C ASN A 37 17.17 9.29 -16.98
N ALA A 38 18.41 8.94 -16.61
CA ALA A 38 18.87 8.97 -15.23
C ALA A 38 18.77 10.37 -14.62
N ASN A 39 19.11 11.41 -15.38
CA ASN A 39 18.98 12.79 -14.91
C ASN A 39 17.52 13.18 -14.67
N GLN A 40 16.59 12.78 -15.56
CA GLN A 40 15.16 13.03 -15.39
C GLN A 40 14.60 12.34 -14.15
N ALA A 41 15.09 11.12 -13.86
CA ALA A 41 14.71 10.37 -12.66
C ALA A 41 15.20 11.06 -11.38
N LEU A 42 16.46 11.53 -11.36
CA LEU A 42 17.01 12.29 -10.23
C LEU A 42 16.19 13.55 -9.96
N GLU A 43 15.93 14.33 -11.00
CA GLU A 43 15.20 15.58 -10.88
C GLU A 43 13.73 15.35 -10.48
N TYR A 44 13.09 14.29 -11.01
CA TYR A 44 11.76 13.89 -10.57
C TYR A 44 11.74 13.52 -9.08
N MET A 45 12.73 12.76 -8.61
CA MET A 45 12.89 12.37 -7.21
C MET A 45 13.12 13.59 -6.30
N LYS A 46 13.95 14.55 -6.73
CA LYS A 46 14.11 15.84 -6.03
C LYS A 46 12.77 16.57 -5.94
N GLY A 47 12.01 16.66 -7.04
CA GLY A 47 10.68 17.25 -7.05
C GLY A 47 9.73 16.61 -6.06
N GLN A 48 9.71 15.28 -5.96
CA GLN A 48 8.90 14.55 -4.97
C GLN A 48 9.31 14.88 -3.52
N LEU A 49 10.60 14.97 -3.24
CA LEU A 49 11.14 15.17 -1.89
C LEU A 49 11.09 16.63 -1.42
N LEU A 50 11.33 17.60 -2.30
CA LEU A 50 11.48 19.00 -1.91
C LEU A 50 10.19 19.82 -1.93
N LEU A 51 9.19 19.41 -2.70
CA LEU A 51 7.90 20.08 -2.68
C LEU A 51 7.08 19.68 -1.45
N LYS A 52 6.47 20.66 -0.80
CA LYS A 52 5.60 20.45 0.38
C LYS A 52 4.20 19.95 0.01
N SER A 53 3.70 20.37 -1.15
CA SER A 53 2.39 20.00 -1.68
C SER A 53 2.34 20.23 -3.19
N LYS A 54 1.32 19.69 -3.85
CA LYS A 54 1.13 19.80 -5.30
C LYS A 54 2.35 19.33 -6.09
N ARG A 55 2.83 18.13 -5.77
CA ARG A 55 4.00 17.51 -6.42
C ARG A 55 3.68 17.05 -7.84
N ASN A 56 3.17 17.96 -8.65
CA ASN A 56 2.96 17.75 -10.08
C ASN A 56 4.15 18.27 -10.88
N MET A 57 4.28 17.83 -12.12
CA MET A 57 5.44 18.12 -12.98
C MET A 57 5.62 19.61 -13.25
N SER A 58 4.52 20.36 -13.36
CA SER A 58 4.57 21.82 -13.55
C SER A 58 5.21 22.52 -12.35
N GLN A 59 4.82 22.12 -11.12
CA GLN A 59 5.38 22.69 -9.91
C GLN A 59 6.83 22.26 -9.72
N MET A 60 7.16 20.97 -10.01
CA MET A 60 8.55 20.47 -9.98
C MET A 60 9.44 21.31 -10.90
N ALA A 61 9.04 21.49 -12.15
CA ALA A 61 9.81 22.27 -13.14
C ALA A 61 9.93 23.76 -12.76
N THR A 62 8.95 24.31 -12.05
CA THR A 62 8.95 25.72 -11.65
C THR A 62 9.82 25.99 -10.44
N GLU A 63 9.78 25.12 -9.41
CA GLU A 63 10.34 25.43 -8.09
C GLU A 63 11.61 24.65 -7.74
N VAL A 64 11.85 23.49 -8.38
CA VAL A 64 12.88 22.56 -7.92
C VAL A 64 13.88 22.20 -8.99
N THR A 65 13.42 21.80 -10.19
CA THR A 65 14.27 21.13 -11.17
C THR A 65 14.70 22.06 -12.29
N GLU A 66 15.89 21.81 -12.85
CA GLU A 66 16.36 22.49 -14.08
C GLU A 66 15.70 21.90 -15.35
N ILE A 67 14.99 20.78 -15.21
CA ILE A 67 14.31 20.10 -16.32
C ILE A 67 12.90 20.67 -16.48
N ASN A 68 12.51 20.90 -17.73
CA ASN A 68 11.19 21.45 -18.04
C ASN A 68 10.07 20.41 -17.83
N GLU A 69 8.84 20.90 -17.71
CA GLU A 69 7.63 20.10 -17.48
C GLU A 69 7.42 19.00 -18.54
N GLN A 70 7.74 19.31 -19.81
CA GLN A 70 7.55 18.34 -20.92
C GLN A 70 8.50 17.15 -20.80
N ALA A 71 9.76 17.39 -20.40
CA ALA A 71 10.74 16.33 -20.20
C ALA A 71 10.37 15.43 -19.01
N LEU A 72 9.88 16.00 -17.90
CA LEU A 72 9.36 15.23 -16.76
C LEU A 72 8.10 14.44 -17.15
N SER A 73 7.20 15.05 -17.92
CA SER A 73 6.00 14.36 -18.43
C SER A 73 6.36 13.21 -19.37
N HIS A 74 7.32 13.42 -20.27
CA HIS A 74 7.81 12.36 -21.15
C HIS A 74 8.47 11.22 -20.36
N PHE A 75 9.29 11.54 -19.37
CA PHE A 75 9.95 10.57 -18.49
C PHE A 75 8.94 9.67 -17.78
N THR A 76 7.87 10.25 -17.22
CA THR A 76 6.87 9.49 -16.47
C THR A 76 5.88 8.77 -17.36
N SER A 77 5.39 9.39 -18.45
CA SER A 77 4.25 8.85 -19.20
C SER A 77 4.64 8.08 -20.45
N ASN A 78 5.75 8.43 -21.11
CA ASN A 78 6.07 7.93 -22.44
C ASN A 78 7.36 7.11 -22.50
N SER A 79 8.38 7.46 -21.73
CA SER A 79 9.66 6.77 -21.75
C SER A 79 9.51 5.32 -21.27
N PRO A 80 9.99 4.30 -22.00
CA PRO A 80 9.80 2.90 -21.68
C PRO A 80 10.92 2.33 -20.79
N TRP A 81 11.32 3.06 -19.73
CA TRP A 81 12.24 2.50 -18.75
C TRP A 81 11.56 1.40 -17.90
N ASP A 82 12.35 0.48 -17.36
CA ASP A 82 11.85 -0.74 -16.72
C ASP A 82 11.53 -0.52 -15.23
N ASP A 83 10.27 -0.13 -14.97
CA ASP A 83 9.77 0.03 -13.61
C ASP A 83 9.63 -1.30 -12.85
N THR A 84 9.47 -2.40 -13.55
CA THR A 84 9.32 -3.73 -12.94
C THR A 84 10.64 -4.19 -12.32
N SER A 85 11.73 -4.17 -13.09
CA SER A 85 13.05 -4.52 -12.56
C SER A 85 13.49 -3.56 -11.45
N LEU A 86 13.22 -2.27 -11.58
CA LEU A 86 13.49 -1.30 -10.52
C LEU A 86 12.67 -1.59 -9.25
N THR A 87 11.40 -1.97 -9.37
CA THR A 87 10.56 -2.35 -8.22
C THR A 87 11.15 -3.57 -7.48
N ILE A 88 11.63 -4.57 -8.22
CA ILE A 88 12.29 -5.75 -7.64
C ILE A 88 13.54 -5.34 -6.87
N GLN A 89 14.38 -4.49 -7.48
CA GLN A 89 15.61 -4.00 -6.84
C GLN A 89 15.31 -3.19 -5.56
N ILE A 90 14.29 -2.32 -5.60
CA ILE A 90 13.83 -1.58 -4.41
C ILE A 90 13.44 -2.56 -3.29
N GLY A 91 12.73 -3.64 -3.61
CA GLY A 91 12.33 -4.65 -2.62
C GLY A 91 13.53 -5.37 -2.00
N GLN A 92 14.53 -5.73 -2.80
CA GLN A 92 15.77 -6.37 -2.32
C GLN A 92 16.57 -5.42 -1.43
N ASP A 93 16.74 -4.18 -1.86
CA ASP A 93 17.47 -3.15 -1.10
C ASP A 93 16.76 -2.76 0.20
N ALA A 94 15.42 -2.76 0.19
CA ALA A 94 14.62 -2.56 1.39
C ALA A 94 14.88 -3.64 2.44
N VAL A 95 15.00 -4.90 2.01
CA VAL A 95 15.34 -6.02 2.90
C VAL A 95 16.77 -5.92 3.41
N GLU A 96 17.73 -5.57 2.55
CA GLU A 96 19.11 -5.33 2.96
C GLU A 96 19.18 -4.21 4.00
N LEU A 97 18.47 -3.12 3.76
CA LEU A 97 18.42 -1.96 4.64
C LEU A 97 17.75 -2.27 5.98
N ILE A 98 16.55 -2.87 5.97
CA ILE A 98 15.72 -3.10 7.16
C ILE A 98 16.14 -4.36 7.91
N GLY A 99 16.71 -5.33 7.20
CA GLY A 99 17.15 -6.63 7.68
C GLY A 99 16.19 -7.77 7.35
N PRO A 100 16.69 -9.01 7.16
CA PRO A 100 15.90 -10.16 6.74
C PRO A 100 14.92 -10.64 7.81
N GLY A 101 13.88 -11.36 7.39
CA GLY A 101 12.91 -12.02 8.28
C GLY A 101 11.88 -11.06 8.89
N GLY A 102 11.53 -10.01 8.18
CA GLY A 102 10.42 -9.11 8.49
C GLY A 102 9.04 -9.68 8.11
N ALA A 103 8.03 -8.85 8.12
CA ALA A 103 6.69 -9.14 7.63
C ALA A 103 6.45 -8.51 6.26
N LEU A 104 5.71 -9.21 5.41
CA LEU A 104 5.02 -8.59 4.29
C LEU A 104 3.66 -8.11 4.78
N ILE A 105 3.28 -6.89 4.43
CA ILE A 105 2.00 -6.33 4.85
C ILE A 105 1.25 -5.83 3.62
N LEU A 106 0.07 -6.40 3.39
CA LEU A 106 -0.78 -6.11 2.25
C LEU A 106 -1.86 -5.11 2.64
N ASP A 107 -1.99 -4.05 1.85
CA ASP A 107 -3.06 -3.07 2.02
C ASP A 107 -3.36 -2.34 0.70
N GLU A 108 -4.41 -1.55 0.66
CA GLU A 108 -4.81 -0.77 -0.50
C GLU A 108 -4.93 0.71 -0.20
N SER A 109 -4.80 1.52 -1.23
CA SER A 109 -5.03 2.95 -1.10
C SER A 109 -5.79 3.52 -2.28
N GLY A 110 -6.88 4.22 -1.98
CA GLY A 110 -7.68 4.96 -2.94
C GLY A 110 -7.14 6.38 -3.16
N CYS A 111 -7.01 6.77 -4.44
CA CYS A 111 -6.68 8.13 -4.87
C CYS A 111 -7.90 8.76 -5.56
N PRO A 112 -8.60 9.74 -4.95
CA PRO A 112 -9.69 10.45 -5.60
C PRO A 112 -9.25 11.09 -6.93
N LYS A 113 -10.07 10.96 -7.95
CA LYS A 113 -9.82 11.53 -9.29
C LYS A 113 -11.04 12.27 -9.81
N GLN A 114 -10.79 13.27 -10.64
CA GLN A 114 -11.84 13.95 -11.39
C GLN A 114 -11.87 13.40 -12.82
N GLY A 115 -13.08 13.21 -13.35
CA GLY A 115 -13.27 12.66 -14.70
C GLY A 115 -13.08 11.15 -14.78
N ASP A 116 -13.10 10.63 -16.00
CA ASP A 116 -13.20 9.21 -16.34
C ASP A 116 -11.98 8.64 -17.11
N LYS A 117 -10.98 9.49 -17.38
CA LYS A 117 -9.87 9.13 -18.27
C LYS A 117 -8.69 8.47 -17.58
N SER A 118 -8.56 8.62 -16.25
CA SER A 118 -7.45 7.98 -15.53
C SER A 118 -7.67 6.45 -15.51
N VAL A 119 -6.64 5.68 -15.91
CA VAL A 119 -6.72 4.22 -15.97
C VAL A 119 -7.17 3.62 -14.64
N GLY A 120 -8.16 2.71 -14.67
CA GLY A 120 -8.71 2.07 -13.47
C GLY A 120 -9.58 2.98 -12.59
N VAL A 121 -9.89 4.21 -13.04
CA VAL A 121 -10.81 5.08 -12.29
C VAL A 121 -12.25 4.58 -12.41
N ALA A 122 -12.93 4.50 -11.27
CA ALA A 122 -14.34 4.12 -11.19
C ALA A 122 -14.98 4.69 -9.93
N ARG A 123 -16.32 4.65 -9.86
CA ARG A 123 -17.04 4.87 -8.61
C ARG A 123 -16.94 3.62 -7.73
N GLN A 124 -16.00 3.65 -6.79
CA GLN A 124 -15.70 2.54 -5.88
C GLN A 124 -15.39 3.07 -4.49
N TYR A 125 -15.34 2.19 -3.49
CA TYR A 125 -15.01 2.58 -2.14
C TYR A 125 -13.60 3.18 -2.08
N CYS A 126 -13.52 4.40 -1.57
CA CYS A 126 -12.26 5.13 -1.37
C CYS A 126 -11.98 5.21 0.13
N GLY A 127 -11.10 4.36 0.66
CA GLY A 127 -10.77 4.31 2.08
C GLY A 127 -10.34 5.66 2.65
N ARG A 128 -9.61 6.47 1.88
CA ARG A 128 -9.23 7.85 2.27
C ARG A 128 -10.43 8.75 2.58
N LEU A 129 -11.54 8.57 1.86
CA LEU A 129 -12.74 9.40 2.00
C LEU A 129 -13.81 8.73 2.88
N GLY A 130 -13.63 7.46 3.23
CA GLY A 130 -14.61 6.66 3.98
C GLY A 130 -15.95 6.45 3.25
N LYS A 131 -15.99 6.64 1.92
CA LYS A 131 -17.21 6.57 1.11
C LYS A 131 -16.92 6.08 -0.32
N VAL A 132 -17.98 5.72 -1.03
CA VAL A 132 -17.90 5.47 -2.49
C VAL A 132 -17.72 6.80 -3.21
N ASP A 133 -16.63 6.91 -3.96
CA ASP A 133 -16.32 8.10 -4.76
C ASP A 133 -15.56 7.70 -6.03
N ASN A 134 -15.36 8.65 -6.94
CA ASN A 134 -14.59 8.44 -8.15
C ASN A 134 -13.09 8.40 -7.82
N CYS A 135 -12.50 7.23 -7.87
CA CYS A 135 -11.11 7.04 -7.45
C CYS A 135 -10.38 5.93 -8.23
N GLN A 136 -9.05 5.99 -8.23
CA GLN A 136 -8.19 4.87 -8.58
C GLN A 136 -7.80 4.15 -7.28
N VAL A 137 -7.65 2.84 -7.33
CA VAL A 137 -7.19 2.05 -6.18
C VAL A 137 -5.89 1.32 -6.55
N GLY A 138 -4.85 1.57 -5.77
CA GLY A 138 -3.62 0.80 -5.81
C GLY A 138 -3.58 -0.21 -4.66
N VAL A 139 -3.16 -1.44 -4.96
CA VAL A 139 -2.80 -2.46 -3.97
C VAL A 139 -1.30 -2.37 -3.73
N PHE A 140 -0.89 -2.32 -2.48
CA PHE A 140 0.51 -2.14 -2.09
C PHE A 140 0.98 -3.25 -1.17
N LEU A 141 2.25 -3.61 -1.30
CA LEU A 141 2.94 -4.52 -0.41
C LEU A 141 4.06 -3.77 0.29
N ALA A 142 4.02 -3.74 1.62
CA ALA A 142 5.08 -3.19 2.44
C ALA A 142 5.94 -4.30 3.05
N TYR A 143 7.21 -3.99 3.31
CA TYR A 143 8.10 -4.80 4.13
C TYR A 143 8.36 -4.06 5.45
N ALA A 144 8.17 -4.75 6.57
CA ALA A 144 8.34 -4.15 7.89
C ALA A 144 9.11 -5.06 8.85
N LYS A 145 10.01 -4.45 9.64
CA LYS A 145 10.73 -5.12 10.73
C LYS A 145 11.22 -4.10 11.75
N ALA A 146 11.03 -4.41 13.04
CA ALA A 146 11.57 -3.62 14.15
C ALA A 146 11.30 -2.10 14.05
N GLY A 147 10.08 -1.71 13.68
CA GLY A 147 9.67 -0.31 13.58
C GLY A 147 10.12 0.41 12.30
N GLN A 148 10.75 -0.30 11.38
CA GLN A 148 11.11 0.21 10.06
C GLN A 148 10.20 -0.39 9.00
N THR A 149 9.75 0.42 8.04
CA THR A 149 8.87 -0.02 6.97
C THR A 149 9.06 0.80 5.71
N THR A 150 8.83 0.16 4.56
CA THR A 150 8.73 0.82 3.26
C THR A 150 7.89 -0.01 2.31
N LEU A 151 7.34 0.61 1.27
CA LEU A 151 6.63 -0.09 0.19
C LEU A 151 7.64 -0.80 -0.72
N ILE A 152 7.35 -2.04 -1.09
CA ILE A 152 8.23 -2.88 -1.93
C ILE A 152 7.59 -3.38 -3.22
N ASP A 153 6.26 -3.32 -3.34
CA ASP A 153 5.55 -3.63 -4.59
C ASP A 153 4.22 -2.88 -4.67
N LYS A 154 3.67 -2.77 -5.87
CA LYS A 154 2.42 -2.09 -6.17
C LYS A 154 1.71 -2.76 -7.34
N ARG A 155 0.37 -2.73 -7.33
CA ARG A 155 -0.48 -3.11 -8.47
C ARG A 155 -1.63 -2.13 -8.59
N LEU A 156 -1.96 -1.72 -9.82
CA LEU A 156 -3.17 -0.96 -10.09
C LEU A 156 -4.37 -1.91 -10.20
N TYR A 157 -5.40 -1.66 -9.41
CA TYR A 157 -6.65 -2.40 -9.55
C TYR A 157 -7.45 -1.87 -10.75
N LEU A 158 -7.80 -2.77 -11.65
CA LEU A 158 -8.71 -2.49 -12.77
C LEU A 158 -10.12 -2.99 -12.40
N PRO A 159 -11.09 -2.10 -12.16
CA PRO A 159 -12.49 -2.49 -11.97
C PRO A 159 -13.04 -3.23 -13.19
N GLN A 160 -14.07 -4.05 -12.98
CA GLN A 160 -14.66 -4.86 -14.06
C GLN A 160 -15.12 -4.01 -15.24
N GLU A 161 -15.69 -2.82 -15.00
CA GLU A 161 -16.10 -1.89 -16.07
C GLU A 161 -14.95 -1.45 -17.00
N TRP A 162 -13.69 -1.56 -16.55
CA TRP A 162 -12.52 -1.32 -17.38
C TRP A 162 -12.16 -2.55 -18.19
N THR A 163 -12.15 -3.71 -17.57
CA THR A 163 -11.77 -4.97 -18.24
C THR A 163 -12.83 -5.48 -19.21
N ASP A 164 -14.09 -5.06 -19.03
CA ASP A 164 -15.20 -5.29 -19.97
C ASP A 164 -15.12 -4.35 -21.20
N ASP A 165 -14.24 -3.32 -21.20
CA ASP A 165 -13.93 -2.45 -22.34
C ASP A 165 -12.42 -2.51 -22.69
N PRO A 166 -11.99 -3.57 -23.41
CA PRO A 166 -10.57 -3.75 -23.79
C PRO A 166 -10.00 -2.59 -24.60
N ASP A 167 -10.82 -1.91 -25.42
CA ASP A 167 -10.35 -0.80 -26.24
C ASP A 167 -10.03 0.42 -25.37
N ARG A 168 -10.83 0.69 -24.36
CA ARG A 168 -10.53 1.70 -23.33
C ARG A 168 -9.22 1.36 -22.59
N CYS A 169 -9.01 0.10 -22.24
CA CYS A 169 -7.77 -0.36 -21.60
C CYS A 169 -6.55 -0.13 -22.52
N ARG A 170 -6.65 -0.51 -23.80
CA ARG A 170 -5.58 -0.30 -24.80
C ARG A 170 -5.25 1.18 -24.98
N GLN A 171 -6.26 2.04 -25.08
CA GLN A 171 -6.09 3.49 -25.17
C GLN A 171 -5.38 4.08 -23.95
N ALA A 172 -5.60 3.53 -22.76
CA ALA A 172 -4.92 3.89 -21.53
C ALA A 172 -3.51 3.26 -21.40
N GLY A 173 -3.09 2.44 -22.38
CA GLY A 173 -1.77 1.78 -22.42
C GLY A 173 -1.66 0.57 -21.49
N VAL A 174 -2.77 -0.07 -21.13
CA VAL A 174 -2.78 -1.34 -20.37
C VAL A 174 -2.22 -2.45 -21.26
N PRO A 175 -1.21 -3.22 -20.80
CA PRO A 175 -0.71 -4.38 -21.54
C PRO A 175 -1.80 -5.44 -21.71
N GLU A 176 -1.83 -6.14 -22.88
CA GLU A 176 -2.83 -7.17 -23.17
C GLU A 176 -2.94 -8.24 -22.06
N ALA A 177 -1.81 -8.66 -21.48
CA ALA A 177 -1.78 -9.63 -20.39
C ALA A 177 -2.41 -9.13 -19.08
N GLU A 178 -2.61 -7.83 -18.94
CA GLU A 178 -3.23 -7.20 -17.77
C GLU A 178 -4.72 -6.84 -18.00
N ILE A 179 -5.23 -6.97 -19.26
CA ILE A 179 -6.64 -6.72 -19.60
C ILE A 179 -7.47 -7.93 -19.18
N MET A 180 -7.54 -8.16 -17.87
CA MET A 180 -8.39 -9.19 -17.27
C MET A 180 -8.83 -8.76 -15.88
N PHE A 181 -10.08 -9.06 -15.52
CA PHE A 181 -10.55 -8.77 -14.19
C PHE A 181 -9.85 -9.64 -13.15
N ARG A 182 -9.27 -8.99 -12.15
CA ARG A 182 -8.68 -9.63 -10.97
C ARG A 182 -9.17 -8.92 -9.72
N LYS A 183 -9.64 -9.70 -8.75
CA LYS A 183 -9.94 -9.15 -7.42
C LYS A 183 -8.69 -8.60 -6.76
N LYS A 184 -8.83 -7.62 -5.87
CA LYS A 184 -7.69 -7.08 -5.10
C LYS A 184 -6.95 -8.16 -4.33
N SER A 185 -7.68 -9.14 -3.79
CA SER A 185 -7.11 -10.32 -3.13
C SER A 185 -6.27 -11.21 -4.05
N GLU A 186 -6.62 -11.32 -5.33
CA GLU A 186 -5.81 -12.04 -6.33
C GLU A 186 -4.54 -11.27 -6.68
N LEU A 187 -4.64 -9.94 -6.80
CA LEU A 187 -3.47 -9.07 -6.97
C LEU A 187 -2.52 -9.18 -5.77
N GLY A 188 -3.07 -9.14 -4.55
CA GLY A 188 -2.30 -9.29 -3.32
C GLY A 188 -1.57 -10.63 -3.24
N LEU A 189 -2.26 -11.74 -3.55
CA LEU A 189 -1.64 -13.06 -3.60
C LEU A 189 -0.50 -13.11 -4.62
N ALA A 190 -0.72 -12.56 -5.83
CA ALA A 190 0.30 -12.51 -6.87
C ALA A 190 1.56 -11.74 -6.41
N MET A 191 1.38 -10.63 -5.70
CA MET A 191 2.50 -9.84 -5.14
C MET A 191 3.26 -10.62 -4.06
N ILE A 192 2.56 -11.33 -3.16
CA ILE A 192 3.19 -12.16 -2.12
C ILE A 192 4.01 -13.29 -2.76
N LEU A 193 3.44 -13.98 -3.75
CA LEU A 193 4.14 -15.06 -4.46
C LEU A 193 5.33 -14.53 -5.27
N GLN A 194 5.19 -13.33 -5.87
CA GLN A 194 6.29 -12.67 -6.56
C GLN A 194 7.41 -12.26 -5.60
N ALA A 195 7.08 -11.74 -4.40
CA ALA A 195 8.07 -11.43 -3.37
C ALA A 195 8.88 -12.69 -2.98
N ARG A 196 8.21 -13.84 -2.81
CA ARG A 196 8.89 -15.12 -2.56
C ARG A 196 9.78 -15.55 -3.74
N LYS A 197 9.30 -15.43 -4.97
CA LYS A 197 10.08 -15.72 -6.19
C LYS A 197 11.33 -14.82 -6.28
N ASN A 198 11.20 -13.57 -5.89
CA ASN A 198 12.30 -12.61 -5.82
C ASN A 198 13.20 -12.79 -4.59
N GLN A 199 13.01 -13.89 -3.84
CA GLN A 199 13.80 -14.26 -2.66
C GLN A 199 13.78 -13.23 -1.53
N ILE A 200 12.69 -12.47 -1.39
CA ILE A 200 12.47 -11.59 -0.24
C ILE A 200 12.28 -12.45 1.02
N PRO A 201 13.17 -12.38 2.03
CA PRO A 201 13.11 -13.24 3.21
C PRO A 201 12.14 -12.69 4.24
N PHE A 202 10.86 -12.99 4.10
CA PHE A 202 9.83 -12.66 5.08
C PHE A 202 9.45 -13.86 5.94
N LYS A 203 8.93 -13.61 7.14
CA LYS A 203 8.47 -14.64 8.08
C LYS A 203 6.98 -14.93 7.98
N PHE A 204 6.18 -13.89 7.76
CA PHE A 204 4.72 -14.00 7.66
C PHE A 204 4.15 -12.85 6.82
N VAL A 205 2.90 -13.01 6.43
CA VAL A 205 2.12 -11.99 5.75
C VAL A 205 1.06 -11.45 6.70
N ASP A 206 0.93 -10.13 6.79
CA ASP A 206 -0.14 -9.46 7.54
C ASP A 206 -1.10 -8.77 6.59
N MET A 207 -2.40 -8.81 6.88
CA MET A 207 -3.43 -8.25 6.01
C MET A 207 -4.69 -7.88 6.80
N ASP A 208 -5.47 -6.94 6.25
CA ASP A 208 -6.71 -6.46 6.85
C ASP A 208 -7.90 -7.41 6.65
N ALA A 209 -9.07 -7.02 7.19
CA ALA A 209 -10.26 -7.82 7.12
C ALA A 209 -10.83 -7.95 5.69
N HIS A 210 -10.50 -7.05 4.76
CA HIS A 210 -10.89 -7.21 3.36
C HIS A 210 -10.27 -8.46 2.73
N TYR A 211 -9.01 -8.74 3.07
CA TYR A 211 -8.29 -9.94 2.62
C TYR A 211 -8.57 -11.13 3.54
N GLY A 212 -8.60 -10.92 4.85
CA GLY A 212 -8.78 -12.00 5.84
C GLY A 212 -10.16 -12.67 5.80
N GLN A 213 -11.18 -12.00 5.30
CA GLN A 213 -12.49 -12.59 5.05
C GLN A 213 -12.60 -13.44 3.79
N GLN A 214 -11.47 -13.64 3.04
CA GLN A 214 -11.44 -14.46 1.83
C GLN A 214 -10.90 -15.87 2.14
N PRO A 215 -11.75 -16.90 2.40
CA PRO A 215 -11.30 -18.22 2.83
C PRO A 215 -10.34 -18.88 1.84
N TRP A 216 -10.58 -18.72 0.52
CA TRP A 216 -9.75 -19.26 -0.53
C TRP A 216 -8.31 -18.69 -0.49
N LEU A 217 -8.15 -17.38 -0.13
CA LEU A 217 -6.83 -16.73 -0.01
C LEU A 217 -6.05 -17.36 1.16
N LEU A 218 -6.71 -17.50 2.31
CA LEU A 218 -6.10 -18.10 3.50
C LEU A 218 -5.70 -19.56 3.25
N SER A 219 -6.55 -20.34 2.56
CA SER A 219 -6.23 -21.71 2.16
C SER A 219 -5.07 -21.75 1.18
N ARG A 220 -5.04 -20.84 0.21
CA ARG A 220 -3.93 -20.77 -0.74
C ARG A 220 -2.60 -20.44 -0.04
N LEU A 221 -2.57 -19.47 0.86
CA LEU A 221 -1.37 -19.14 1.63
C LEU A 221 -0.91 -20.35 2.48
N THR A 222 -1.86 -21.07 3.09
CA THR A 222 -1.55 -22.29 3.85
C THR A 222 -0.95 -23.36 2.94
N ALA A 223 -1.52 -23.60 1.76
CA ALA A 223 -1.01 -24.58 0.78
C ALA A 223 0.40 -24.22 0.28
N GLU A 224 0.72 -22.94 0.21
CA GLU A 224 2.06 -22.44 -0.13
C GLU A 224 3.03 -22.43 1.06
N ASN A 225 2.63 -22.92 2.26
CA ASN A 225 3.40 -22.85 3.51
C ASN A 225 3.81 -21.40 3.88
N ILE A 226 2.95 -20.43 3.59
CA ILE A 226 3.13 -19.03 3.97
C ILE A 226 2.35 -18.79 5.26
N GLU A 227 3.06 -18.44 6.33
CA GLU A 227 2.44 -18.03 7.58
C GLU A 227 1.74 -16.69 7.40
N TYR A 228 0.55 -16.53 7.98
CA TYR A 228 -0.18 -15.27 7.95
C TYR A 228 -0.73 -14.86 9.32
N MET A 229 -0.98 -13.57 9.45
CA MET A 229 -1.85 -12.89 10.40
C MET A 229 -2.87 -12.10 9.58
N ALA A 230 -4.16 -12.44 9.67
CA ALA A 230 -5.21 -11.85 8.84
C ALA A 230 -6.34 -11.34 9.70
N GLU A 231 -6.56 -10.03 9.76
CA GLU A 231 -7.73 -9.47 10.45
C GLU A 231 -9.01 -10.02 9.81
N ILE A 232 -10.05 -10.23 10.62
CA ILE A 232 -11.34 -10.77 10.19
C ILE A 232 -12.49 -9.96 10.78
N PRO A 233 -13.67 -9.91 10.11
CA PRO A 233 -14.87 -9.31 10.66
C PRO A 233 -15.33 -10.00 11.96
N ALA A 234 -15.98 -9.24 12.84
CA ALA A 234 -16.46 -9.71 14.14
C ALA A 234 -17.58 -10.76 14.06
N ASP A 235 -18.27 -10.87 12.94
CA ASP A 235 -19.33 -11.84 12.64
C ASP A 235 -18.79 -13.11 11.95
N THR A 236 -17.47 -13.20 11.76
CA THR A 236 -16.84 -14.40 11.20
C THR A 236 -17.16 -15.63 12.08
N ARG A 237 -17.60 -16.72 11.43
CA ARG A 237 -17.99 -17.95 12.13
C ARG A 237 -16.83 -18.92 12.23
N VAL A 238 -16.72 -19.59 13.39
CA VAL A 238 -15.69 -20.60 13.69
C VAL A 238 -16.29 -21.77 14.47
N TYR A 239 -15.60 -22.92 14.42
CA TYR A 239 -15.83 -24.02 15.34
C TYR A 239 -14.73 -24.07 16.39
N LEU A 240 -15.10 -24.27 17.64
CA LEU A 240 -14.14 -24.43 18.76
C LEU A 240 -13.56 -25.85 18.82
N ALA A 241 -14.33 -26.82 18.38
CA ALA A 241 -13.90 -28.22 18.20
C ALA A 241 -14.27 -28.63 16.77
N TYR A 242 -13.50 -29.56 16.19
CA TYR A 242 -13.79 -30.07 14.85
C TYR A 242 -15.14 -30.80 14.84
N PRO A 243 -16.14 -30.34 14.07
CA PRO A 243 -17.46 -30.93 14.05
C PRO A 243 -17.44 -32.24 13.26
N ALA A 244 -18.45 -33.08 13.48
CA ALA A 244 -18.65 -34.25 12.62
C ALA A 244 -19.04 -33.84 11.21
N VAL A 245 -18.31 -34.29 10.20
CA VAL A 245 -18.53 -34.00 8.77
C VAL A 245 -18.77 -35.31 8.03
N GLY A 246 -19.70 -35.29 7.09
CA GLY A 246 -19.97 -36.47 6.27
C GLY A 246 -21.14 -36.27 5.34
N ILE A 247 -21.50 -37.30 4.59
CA ILE A 247 -22.69 -37.31 3.75
C ILE A 247 -23.89 -37.66 4.65
N PRO A 248 -24.90 -36.77 4.75
CA PRO A 248 -26.07 -37.01 5.60
C PRO A 248 -26.81 -38.32 5.23
N HIS A 249 -27.31 -39.04 6.21
CA HIS A 249 -28.18 -40.17 5.96
C HIS A 249 -29.47 -39.73 5.29
N ARG A 250 -29.95 -40.51 4.36
CA ARG A 250 -31.22 -40.26 3.68
C ARG A 250 -32.39 -40.27 4.67
N LYS A 251 -33.16 -39.20 4.73
CA LYS A 251 -34.37 -39.11 5.52
C LYS A 251 -35.55 -39.75 4.75
N GLY A 252 -35.72 -41.07 4.79
CA GLY A 252 -36.79 -41.76 4.11
C GLY A 252 -36.46 -42.22 2.69
N ASN A 253 -37.45 -42.82 2.00
CA ASN A 253 -37.24 -43.47 0.69
C ASN A 253 -37.54 -42.57 -0.52
N ARG A 254 -37.99 -41.35 -0.34
CA ARG A 254 -38.28 -40.41 -1.43
C ARG A 254 -37.17 -39.38 -1.66
N GLY A 255 -36.98 -38.97 -2.90
CA GLY A 255 -36.00 -37.94 -3.32
C GLY A 255 -34.62 -38.52 -3.63
N ARG A 256 -33.72 -37.62 -4.17
CA ARG A 256 -32.33 -37.96 -4.51
C ARG A 256 -31.51 -38.23 -3.24
N LYS A 257 -30.67 -39.26 -3.26
CA LYS A 257 -29.72 -39.52 -2.18
C LYS A 257 -28.78 -38.31 -2.00
N PRO A 258 -28.51 -37.90 -0.76
CA PRO A 258 -27.47 -36.90 -0.49
C PRO A 258 -26.13 -37.39 -1.06
N SER A 259 -25.39 -36.48 -1.70
CA SER A 259 -24.07 -36.79 -2.29
C SER A 259 -22.99 -35.79 -1.86
N LYS A 260 -23.39 -34.68 -1.22
CA LYS A 260 -22.46 -33.64 -0.78
C LYS A 260 -22.17 -33.79 0.70
N THR A 261 -20.89 -33.67 1.04
CA THR A 261 -20.43 -33.57 2.44
C THR A 261 -21.05 -32.32 3.10
N ARG A 262 -21.47 -32.46 4.34
CA ARG A 262 -22.00 -31.39 5.19
C ARG A 262 -21.57 -31.60 6.64
N VAL A 263 -21.69 -30.57 7.45
CA VAL A 263 -21.57 -30.71 8.90
C VAL A 263 -22.79 -31.48 9.41
N LEU A 264 -22.53 -32.58 10.13
CA LEU A 264 -23.58 -33.47 10.68
C LEU A 264 -23.97 -33.11 12.10
N SER A 265 -23.00 -32.57 12.89
CA SER A 265 -23.23 -32.13 14.27
C SER A 265 -22.30 -30.98 14.62
N GLY A 266 -22.71 -30.18 15.61
CA GLY A 266 -22.01 -28.96 16.02
C GLY A 266 -22.52 -27.71 15.30
N GLN A 267 -22.42 -26.59 15.97
CA GLN A 267 -22.81 -25.29 15.43
C GLN A 267 -21.59 -24.33 15.46
N PRO A 268 -21.34 -23.59 14.38
CA PRO A 268 -20.31 -22.58 14.40
C PRO A 268 -20.81 -21.37 15.22
N ILE A 269 -19.89 -20.66 15.84
CA ILE A 269 -20.17 -19.44 16.60
C ILE A 269 -19.49 -18.25 15.94
N GLU A 270 -20.10 -17.09 16.05
CA GLU A 270 -19.43 -15.85 15.65
C GLU A 270 -18.33 -15.50 16.63
N VAL A 271 -17.17 -15.03 16.12
CA VAL A 271 -16.01 -14.73 16.97
C VAL A 271 -16.30 -13.67 18.03
N ARG A 272 -17.21 -12.70 17.74
CA ARG A 272 -17.65 -11.73 18.73
C ARG A 272 -18.43 -12.32 19.90
N ALA A 273 -19.08 -13.47 19.71
CA ALA A 273 -19.84 -14.13 20.79
C ALA A 273 -18.90 -14.64 21.90
N LEU A 274 -17.64 -14.92 21.58
CA LEU A 274 -16.63 -15.35 22.56
C LEU A 274 -16.36 -14.29 23.63
N LEU A 275 -16.57 -13.00 23.34
CA LEU A 275 -16.40 -11.91 24.32
C LEU A 275 -17.33 -12.03 25.53
N LYS A 276 -18.40 -12.81 25.41
CA LYS A 276 -19.41 -13.04 26.47
C LYS A 276 -19.22 -14.39 27.18
N THR A 277 -18.12 -15.07 26.93
CA THR A 277 -17.83 -16.40 27.50
C THR A 277 -16.57 -16.38 28.34
N ASP A 278 -16.42 -17.36 29.22
CA ASP A 278 -15.21 -17.53 30.05
C ASP A 278 -14.08 -18.28 29.32
N GLN A 279 -14.18 -18.45 28.00
CA GLN A 279 -13.20 -19.20 27.21
C GLN A 279 -11.95 -18.36 26.86
N LEU A 280 -11.97 -17.05 27.12
CA LEU A 280 -10.88 -16.15 26.79
C LEU A 280 -10.04 -15.82 28.02
N SER A 281 -8.78 -16.21 27.99
CA SER A 281 -7.78 -15.78 28.98
C SER A 281 -7.08 -14.51 28.48
N TRP A 282 -7.48 -13.38 29.03
CA TRP A 282 -6.93 -12.08 28.66
C TRP A 282 -5.64 -11.77 29.41
N THR A 283 -4.62 -11.33 28.68
CA THR A 283 -3.35 -10.86 29.23
C THR A 283 -3.10 -9.43 28.77
N VAL A 284 -2.75 -8.54 29.72
CA VAL A 284 -2.29 -7.18 29.41
C VAL A 284 -0.81 -7.22 29.08
N MET A 285 -0.40 -6.64 27.96
CA MET A 285 1.00 -6.65 27.55
C MET A 285 1.40 -5.42 26.78
N LYS A 286 2.65 -5.00 26.95
CA LYS A 286 3.30 -3.97 26.15
C LYS A 286 3.63 -4.54 24.77
N VAL A 287 3.27 -3.78 23.73
CA VAL A 287 3.59 -4.12 22.33
C VAL A 287 4.89 -3.44 21.90
N ARG A 288 4.94 -2.12 22.02
CA ARG A 288 6.09 -1.31 21.59
C ARG A 288 6.10 0.05 22.26
N ASP A 289 7.22 0.73 22.15
CA ASP A 289 7.32 2.17 22.41
C ASP A 289 6.78 2.97 21.21
N THR A 290 6.19 4.11 21.49
CA THR A 290 5.71 5.08 20.50
C THR A 290 6.21 6.48 20.86
N ALA A 291 6.10 7.43 19.95
CA ALA A 291 6.45 8.82 20.22
C ALA A 291 5.61 9.46 21.35
N ARG A 292 4.47 8.85 21.71
CA ARG A 292 3.54 9.34 22.77
C ARG A 292 3.60 8.51 24.04
N GLY A 293 4.53 7.56 24.16
CA GLY A 293 4.64 6.63 25.28
C GLY A 293 4.60 5.17 24.85
N GLU A 294 4.14 4.31 25.71
CA GLU A 294 4.09 2.86 25.47
C GLU A 294 2.73 2.42 24.94
N LEU A 295 2.72 1.55 23.95
CA LEU A 295 1.49 0.91 23.47
C LEU A 295 1.24 -0.36 24.28
N TRP A 296 0.16 -0.36 25.06
CA TRP A 296 -0.33 -1.49 25.81
C TRP A 296 -1.67 -1.96 25.26
N ILE A 297 -1.89 -3.26 25.26
CA ILE A 297 -3.14 -3.90 24.80
C ILE A 297 -3.56 -5.01 25.77
N ARG A 298 -4.85 -5.38 25.72
CA ARG A 298 -5.29 -6.70 26.19
C ARG A 298 -5.32 -7.66 25.03
N PHE A 299 -4.79 -8.85 25.22
CA PHE A 299 -4.67 -9.86 24.18
C PHE A 299 -5.11 -11.22 24.66
N ALA A 300 -5.86 -11.95 23.84
CA ALA A 300 -6.23 -13.34 24.06
C ALA A 300 -6.08 -14.12 22.76
N ALA A 301 -5.81 -15.40 22.83
CA ALA A 301 -5.77 -16.27 21.67
C ALA A 301 -6.22 -17.69 22.02
N LEU A 302 -6.90 -18.34 21.08
CA LEU A 302 -7.33 -19.73 21.19
C LEU A 302 -7.26 -20.44 19.84
N ARG A 303 -7.26 -21.78 19.86
CA ARG A 303 -7.27 -22.56 18.62
C ARG A 303 -8.69 -22.78 18.16
N VAL A 304 -8.97 -22.53 16.87
CA VAL A 304 -10.29 -22.69 16.27
C VAL A 304 -10.19 -23.32 14.88
N TYR A 305 -11.30 -23.84 14.38
CA TYR A 305 -11.44 -24.32 13.02
C TYR A 305 -12.24 -23.27 12.20
N ARG A 306 -11.58 -22.69 11.20
CA ARG A 306 -12.23 -21.75 10.27
C ARG A 306 -13.10 -22.50 9.26
N LEU A 307 -14.03 -21.79 8.65
CA LEU A 307 -14.88 -22.34 7.61
C LEU A 307 -14.40 -21.91 6.22
N GLU A 308 -14.59 -22.82 5.26
CA GLU A 308 -14.51 -22.58 3.83
C GLU A 308 -15.62 -23.37 3.14
N ASP A 309 -16.42 -22.71 2.30
CA ASP A 309 -17.58 -23.30 1.65
C ASP A 309 -18.54 -24.04 2.62
N GLU A 310 -18.81 -23.40 3.76
CA GLU A 310 -19.64 -23.92 4.86
C GLU A 310 -19.09 -25.20 5.54
N LEU A 311 -17.89 -25.62 5.22
CA LEU A 311 -17.21 -26.76 5.86
C LEU A 311 -16.05 -26.30 6.74
N PRO A 312 -15.77 -27.00 7.84
CA PRO A 312 -14.59 -26.73 8.65
C PRO A 312 -13.32 -27.13 7.89
N VAL A 313 -12.30 -26.29 7.97
CA VAL A 313 -10.95 -26.64 7.51
C VAL A 313 -10.30 -27.53 8.55
N GLU A 314 -9.69 -28.63 8.14
CA GLU A 314 -9.15 -29.65 9.07
C GLU A 314 -8.05 -29.12 10.01
N GLN A 315 -7.23 -28.19 9.49
CA GLN A 315 -6.14 -27.62 10.28
C GLN A 315 -6.64 -26.46 11.13
N PRO A 316 -6.54 -26.54 12.48
CA PRO A 316 -6.92 -25.43 13.32
C PRO A 316 -5.92 -24.28 13.20
N VAL A 317 -6.45 -23.06 13.27
CA VAL A 317 -5.68 -21.82 13.27
C VAL A 317 -5.79 -21.11 14.63
N TRP A 318 -4.90 -20.19 14.91
CA TRP A 318 -5.10 -19.26 16.01
C TRP A 318 -6.20 -18.25 15.65
N LEU A 319 -7.14 -18.07 16.55
CA LEU A 319 -7.99 -16.88 16.62
C LEU A 319 -7.36 -15.96 17.67
N CYS A 320 -6.89 -14.82 17.22
CA CYS A 320 -6.26 -13.79 18.04
C CYS A 320 -7.27 -12.66 18.27
N LEU A 321 -7.37 -12.18 19.51
CA LEU A 321 -8.22 -11.06 19.90
C LEU A 321 -7.33 -9.99 20.54
N ARG A 322 -7.39 -8.77 19.99
CA ARG A 322 -6.69 -7.60 20.51
C ARG A 322 -7.70 -6.55 20.94
N GLN A 323 -7.65 -6.16 22.19
CA GLN A 323 -8.48 -5.06 22.73
C GLN A 323 -7.60 -3.85 23.01
N GLU A 324 -7.98 -2.71 22.42
CA GLU A 324 -7.38 -1.41 22.73
C GLU A 324 -7.81 -0.96 24.12
N LEU A 325 -6.87 -0.50 24.95
CA LEU A 325 -7.16 -0.12 26.32
C LEU A 325 -7.96 1.19 26.43
N ASP A 326 -7.74 2.11 25.48
CA ASP A 326 -8.37 3.44 25.52
C ASP A 326 -9.80 3.41 24.98
N SER A 327 -10.03 2.77 23.83
CA SER A 327 -11.34 2.72 23.17
C SER A 327 -12.18 1.51 23.56
N GLY A 328 -11.56 0.47 24.09
CA GLY A 328 -12.21 -0.81 24.32
C GLY A 328 -12.53 -1.59 23.03
N GLU A 329 -12.16 -1.08 21.86
CA GLU A 329 -12.38 -1.74 20.57
C GLU A 329 -11.65 -3.09 20.54
N VAL A 330 -12.35 -4.13 20.05
CA VAL A 330 -11.77 -5.48 19.89
C VAL A 330 -11.63 -5.79 18.42
N LYS A 331 -10.42 -6.14 18.01
CA LYS A 331 -10.10 -6.66 16.67
C LYS A 331 -9.83 -8.16 16.75
N PHE A 332 -10.20 -8.86 15.67
CA PHE A 332 -10.07 -10.31 15.54
C PHE A 332 -9.16 -10.63 14.37
N ALA A 333 -8.33 -11.65 14.49
CA ALA A 333 -7.48 -12.11 13.40
C ALA A 333 -7.28 -13.62 13.43
N PHE A 334 -7.13 -14.24 12.27
CA PHE A 334 -6.61 -15.61 12.15
C PHE A 334 -5.11 -15.60 11.95
N SER A 335 -4.43 -16.63 12.53
CA SER A 335 -3.01 -16.85 12.28
C SER A 335 -2.68 -18.33 12.15
N THR A 336 -1.80 -18.65 11.21
CA THR A 336 -1.18 -19.96 11.03
C THR A 336 0.16 -20.10 11.76
N ALA A 337 0.45 -19.22 12.70
CA ALA A 337 1.62 -19.36 13.57
C ALA A 337 1.65 -20.73 14.25
N ARG A 338 2.85 -21.20 14.59
CA ARG A 338 3.05 -22.52 15.21
C ARG A 338 2.15 -22.71 16.44
N PRO A 339 1.66 -23.93 16.71
CA PRO A 339 0.74 -24.20 17.83
C PRO A 339 1.28 -23.80 19.21
N ASN A 340 2.59 -23.81 19.40
CA ASN A 340 3.28 -23.43 20.63
C ASN A 340 3.81 -21.98 20.63
N SER A 341 3.33 -21.14 19.72
CA SER A 341 3.76 -19.73 19.66
C SER A 341 3.36 -18.99 20.95
N PRO A 342 4.28 -18.27 21.60
CA PRO A 342 3.95 -17.44 22.77
C PRO A 342 2.92 -16.36 22.42
N LEU A 343 2.03 -16.03 23.37
CA LEU A 343 1.02 -14.97 23.19
C LEU A 343 1.63 -13.64 22.76
N LYS A 344 2.79 -13.29 23.33
CA LYS A 344 3.50 -12.05 22.94
C LYS A 344 3.87 -12.01 21.46
N VAL A 345 4.31 -13.15 20.91
CA VAL A 345 4.64 -13.24 19.46
C VAL A 345 3.41 -13.06 18.59
N LEU A 346 2.26 -13.65 18.99
CA LEU A 346 0.99 -13.47 18.29
C LEU A 346 0.51 -12.01 18.35
N ALA A 347 0.60 -11.40 19.54
CA ALA A 347 0.24 -10.01 19.74
C ALA A 347 1.11 -9.06 18.91
N ASP A 348 2.43 -9.26 18.91
CA ASP A 348 3.35 -8.45 18.10
C ASP A 348 3.05 -8.57 16.60
N LYS A 349 2.76 -9.77 16.11
CA LYS A 349 2.36 -9.98 14.72
C LYS A 349 1.06 -9.26 14.39
N MET A 350 0.01 -9.37 15.24
CA MET A 350 -1.27 -8.69 15.02
C MET A 350 -1.14 -7.14 15.04
N CYS A 351 -0.14 -6.61 15.71
CA CYS A 351 0.14 -5.18 15.75
C CYS A 351 1.05 -4.70 14.59
N THR A 352 1.52 -5.61 13.74
CA THR A 352 2.42 -5.27 12.62
C THR A 352 1.69 -4.53 11.50
N ARG A 353 0.40 -4.72 11.35
CA ARG A 353 -0.43 -4.06 10.34
C ARG A 353 -0.31 -2.52 10.35
N TYR A 354 -0.14 -1.92 11.52
CA TYR A 354 0.12 -0.47 11.66
C TYR A 354 1.18 0.04 10.69
N TRP A 355 2.20 -0.76 10.37
CA TRP A 355 3.34 -0.31 9.58
C TRP A 355 3.03 -0.09 8.10
N VAL A 356 2.05 -0.78 7.51
CA VAL A 356 1.64 -0.50 6.13
C VAL A 356 0.82 0.79 6.03
N GLU A 357 -0.08 1.01 7.00
CA GLU A 357 -0.81 2.27 7.09
C GLU A 357 0.18 3.44 7.18
N ARG A 358 1.18 3.32 8.06
CA ARG A 358 2.24 4.31 8.21
C ARG A 358 3.08 4.47 6.93
N ALA A 359 3.45 3.38 6.25
CA ALA A 359 4.22 3.44 5.00
C ALA A 359 3.45 4.18 3.88
N ILE A 360 2.14 3.91 3.76
CA ILE A 360 1.28 4.58 2.79
C ILE A 360 1.08 6.07 3.14
N GLU A 361 0.84 6.40 4.42
CA GLU A 361 0.73 7.78 4.89
C GLU A 361 2.02 8.57 4.63
N ASP A 362 3.16 8.01 5.00
CA ASP A 362 4.46 8.63 4.77
C ASP A 362 4.73 8.80 3.26
N ALA A 363 4.43 7.81 2.43
CA ALA A 363 4.58 7.92 0.99
C ALA A 363 3.70 9.02 0.38
N LYS A 364 2.47 9.20 0.88
CA LYS A 364 1.59 10.32 0.49
C LYS A 364 2.15 11.67 0.97
N GLY A 365 2.44 11.78 2.25
CA GLY A 365 2.86 13.02 2.89
C GLY A 365 4.26 13.48 2.46
N LEU A 366 5.20 12.55 2.32
CA LEU A 366 6.61 12.88 2.12
C LEU A 366 7.04 12.83 0.65
N ALA A 367 6.47 11.94 -0.16
CA ALA A 367 6.87 11.73 -1.55
C ALA A 367 5.73 11.87 -2.58
N GLY A 368 4.50 12.21 -2.15
CA GLY A 368 3.39 12.53 -3.05
C GLY A 368 2.78 11.34 -3.78
N LEU A 369 2.66 10.19 -3.13
CA LEU A 369 2.06 8.97 -3.69
C LEU A 369 0.72 9.21 -4.40
N ASP A 370 -0.08 10.15 -3.93
CA ASP A 370 -1.41 10.48 -4.44
C ASP A 370 -1.51 11.85 -5.15
N GLU A 371 -0.38 12.52 -5.36
CA GLU A 371 -0.34 13.88 -5.95
C GLU A 371 -0.02 13.89 -7.46
N TYR A 372 -0.09 12.77 -8.15
CA TYR A 372 0.18 12.65 -9.58
C TYR A 372 -1.00 13.07 -10.47
N GLN A 373 -0.66 13.52 -11.70
CA GLN A 373 -1.63 13.91 -12.73
C GLN A 373 -1.57 13.03 -13.99
N VAL A 374 -0.73 11.99 -13.99
CA VAL A 374 -0.66 11.03 -15.10
C VAL A 374 -1.96 10.22 -15.19
N ILE A 375 -2.40 9.93 -16.41
CA ILE A 375 -3.69 9.25 -16.67
C ILE A 375 -3.52 7.82 -17.19
N GLY A 376 -2.38 7.50 -17.83
CA GLY A 376 -2.13 6.19 -18.43
C GLY A 376 -1.51 5.17 -17.48
N TRP A 377 -1.55 3.91 -17.88
CA TRP A 377 -0.99 2.76 -17.15
C TRP A 377 0.49 2.95 -16.81
N ARG A 378 1.33 3.21 -17.82
CA ARG A 378 2.77 3.42 -17.63
C ARG A 378 3.04 4.56 -16.66
N GLY A 379 2.38 5.70 -16.85
CA GLY A 379 2.57 6.86 -15.99
C GLY A 379 2.27 6.57 -14.51
N TRP A 380 1.21 5.78 -14.24
CA TRP A 380 0.89 5.37 -12.88
C TRP A 380 1.99 4.49 -12.28
N HIS A 381 2.43 3.46 -13.01
CA HIS A 381 3.47 2.54 -12.54
C HIS A 381 4.80 3.25 -12.31
N HIS A 382 5.21 4.12 -13.22
CA HIS A 382 6.42 4.93 -13.10
C HIS A 382 6.37 5.86 -11.88
N HIS A 383 5.27 6.59 -11.70
CA HIS A 383 5.12 7.48 -10.54
C HIS A 383 5.20 6.70 -9.22
N MET A 384 4.49 5.56 -9.12
CA MET A 384 4.52 4.75 -7.90
C MET A 384 5.93 4.19 -7.61
N THR A 385 6.64 3.71 -8.63
CA THR A 385 8.01 3.21 -8.48
C THR A 385 8.97 4.32 -8.05
N MET A 386 8.87 5.51 -8.64
CA MET A 386 9.68 6.67 -8.21
C MET A 386 9.36 7.10 -6.77
N THR A 387 8.10 7.04 -6.37
CA THR A 387 7.70 7.30 -4.98
C THR A 387 8.29 6.28 -4.02
N MET A 388 8.27 4.99 -4.38
CA MET A 388 8.89 3.93 -3.58
C MET A 388 10.40 4.13 -3.46
N LEU A 389 11.08 4.53 -4.54
CA LEU A 389 12.52 4.83 -4.53
C LEU A 389 12.83 6.04 -3.63
N ALA A 390 12.03 7.11 -3.71
CA ALA A 390 12.17 8.28 -2.84
C ALA A 390 11.98 7.92 -1.36
N MET A 391 11.00 7.07 -1.06
CA MET A 391 10.76 6.59 0.30
C MET A 391 11.90 5.70 0.82
N LEU A 392 12.46 4.83 -0.02
CA LEU A 392 13.61 4.01 0.34
C LEU A 392 14.81 4.89 0.71
N PHE A 393 15.04 5.99 -0.03
CA PHE A 393 16.07 6.96 0.33
C PHE A 393 15.83 7.61 1.69
N LEU A 394 14.59 8.05 1.98
CA LEU A 394 14.27 8.63 3.29
C LEU A 394 14.49 7.62 4.43
N VAL A 395 14.13 6.35 4.23
CA VAL A 395 14.39 5.29 5.23
C VAL A 395 15.89 5.06 5.40
N THR A 396 16.66 5.10 4.31
CA THR A 396 18.14 5.01 4.36
C THR A 396 18.73 6.17 5.15
N LEU A 397 18.31 7.39 4.86
CA LEU A 397 18.76 8.60 5.55
C LEU A 397 18.42 8.55 7.04
N ARG A 398 17.18 8.21 7.39
CA ARG A 398 16.75 8.05 8.79
C ARG A 398 17.60 6.98 9.50
N LYS A 399 17.87 5.85 8.86
CA LYS A 399 18.66 4.78 9.47
C LYS A 399 20.10 5.23 9.74
N ASN A 400 20.71 5.91 8.78
CA ASN A 400 22.09 6.38 8.88
C ASN A 400 22.26 7.44 10.00
N LEU A 401 21.34 8.38 10.11
CA LEU A 401 21.33 9.40 11.15
C LEU A 401 20.77 8.91 12.49
N GLY A 402 20.03 7.79 12.48
CA GLY A 402 19.40 7.23 13.66
C GLY A 402 20.35 6.70 14.73
N VAL A 403 21.63 6.54 14.39
CA VAL A 403 22.68 6.20 15.36
C VAL A 403 22.91 7.35 16.32
N GLN A 404 23.00 8.58 15.80
CA GLN A 404 23.20 9.82 16.57
C GLN A 404 21.83 10.39 17.06
N ALA A 405 20.77 10.17 16.27
CA ALA A 405 19.43 10.70 16.53
C ALA A 405 18.37 9.58 16.54
N PRO A 406 18.27 8.75 17.61
CA PRO A 406 17.38 7.58 17.64
C PRO A 406 15.89 7.89 17.48
N MET A 407 15.46 9.12 17.78
CA MET A 407 14.08 9.57 17.64
C MET A 407 13.78 10.24 16.28
N LEU A 408 14.75 10.28 15.36
CA LEU A 408 14.59 10.89 14.05
C LEU A 408 13.46 10.22 13.27
N THR A 409 12.53 11.03 12.78
CA THR A 409 11.41 10.59 11.94
C THR A 409 11.76 10.72 10.46
N LEU A 410 10.94 10.11 9.58
CA LEU A 410 11.07 10.33 8.12
C LEU A 410 10.77 11.78 7.72
N GLN A 411 9.89 12.45 8.49
CA GLN A 411 9.61 13.88 8.30
C GLN A 411 10.85 14.73 8.58
N ASP A 412 11.60 14.43 9.64
CA ASP A 412 12.84 15.12 9.97
C ASP A 412 13.91 14.88 8.90
N ALA A 413 14.04 13.62 8.43
CA ALA A 413 14.92 13.28 7.33
C ALA A 413 14.60 14.08 6.06
N LYS A 414 13.31 14.23 5.72
CA LYS A 414 12.87 15.08 4.62
C LYS A 414 13.20 16.55 4.86
N GLN A 415 12.98 17.07 6.07
CA GLN A 415 13.28 18.46 6.42
C GLN A 415 14.77 18.77 6.28
N ILE A 416 15.65 17.84 6.64
CA ILE A 416 17.10 17.96 6.39
C ILE A 416 17.36 18.17 4.91
N LEU A 417 16.75 17.37 4.03
CA LEU A 417 16.90 17.52 2.58
C LEU A 417 16.33 18.85 2.07
N GLU A 418 15.21 19.32 2.59
CA GLU A 418 14.62 20.61 2.23
C GLU A 418 15.55 21.80 2.56
N ILE A 419 16.41 21.65 3.58
CA ILE A 419 17.40 22.65 3.98
C ILE A 419 18.65 22.57 3.12
N LEU A 420 19.12 21.36 2.82
CA LEU A 420 20.42 21.13 2.17
C LEU A 420 20.36 21.20 0.64
N LEU A 421 19.25 20.77 0.04
CA LEU A 421 19.13 20.78 -1.42
C LEU A 421 18.68 22.15 -1.91
N PRO A 422 19.39 22.74 -2.89
CA PRO A 422 19.02 24.03 -3.41
C PRO A 422 17.66 23.94 -4.12
N LYS A 423 16.80 24.89 -3.82
CA LYS A 423 15.62 25.18 -4.63
C LYS A 423 15.99 26.22 -5.68
N LYS A 424 15.26 26.21 -6.80
CA LYS A 424 15.44 27.20 -7.85
C LYS A 424 15.21 28.61 -7.30
N SER A 425 16.20 29.49 -7.45
CA SER A 425 15.99 30.92 -7.16
C SER A 425 15.24 31.54 -8.32
N LEU A 426 14.01 32.00 -8.06
CA LEU A 426 13.18 32.64 -9.08
C LEU A 426 13.58 34.08 -9.23
N THR A 427 13.77 34.51 -10.49
CA THR A 427 13.95 35.92 -10.86
C THR A 427 12.59 36.60 -11.01
N LEU A 428 12.60 37.94 -11.22
CA LEU A 428 11.37 38.68 -11.51
C LEU A 428 10.79 38.27 -12.87
N GLU A 429 11.66 37.96 -13.83
CA GLU A 429 11.29 37.45 -15.15
C GLU A 429 10.59 36.12 -15.07
N ASP A 430 11.15 35.17 -14.26
CA ASP A 430 10.50 33.87 -13.97
C ASP A 430 9.11 34.07 -13.34
N ALA A 431 8.97 35.05 -12.43
CA ALA A 431 7.69 35.34 -11.79
C ALA A 431 6.64 35.83 -12.82
N VAL A 432 7.05 36.67 -13.78
CA VAL A 432 6.18 37.11 -14.88
C VAL A 432 5.73 35.92 -15.71
N GLU A 433 6.67 35.06 -16.16
CA GLU A 433 6.37 33.88 -16.97
C GLU A 433 5.40 32.91 -16.25
N ILE A 434 5.62 32.67 -14.95
CA ILE A 434 4.75 31.86 -14.13
C ILE A 434 3.33 32.41 -14.06
N ILE A 435 3.19 33.74 -13.88
CA ILE A 435 1.87 34.37 -13.79
C ILE A 435 1.18 34.36 -15.14
N GLU A 436 1.89 34.64 -16.24
CA GLU A 436 1.36 34.54 -17.60
C GLU A 436 0.85 33.13 -17.91
N LYS A 437 1.65 32.09 -17.61
CA LYS A 437 1.25 30.70 -17.77
C LYS A 437 -0.01 30.37 -16.96
N LYS A 438 -0.10 30.85 -15.72
CA LYS A 438 -1.30 30.65 -14.86
C LYS A 438 -2.51 31.41 -15.46
N HIS A 439 -2.32 32.59 -15.96
CA HIS A 439 -3.37 33.41 -16.63
C HIS A 439 -3.89 32.66 -17.87
N TRP A 440 -3.00 32.23 -18.76
CA TRP A 440 -3.34 31.46 -19.95
C TRP A 440 -4.11 30.17 -19.63
N ASN A 441 -3.70 29.43 -18.63
CA ASN A 441 -4.39 28.20 -18.20
C ASN A 441 -5.80 28.49 -17.68
N ARG A 442 -5.99 29.58 -16.91
CA ARG A 442 -7.31 30.04 -16.47
C ARG A 442 -8.19 30.46 -17.65
N TYR A 443 -7.63 31.21 -18.59
CA TYR A 443 -8.33 31.62 -19.79
C TYR A 443 -8.79 30.43 -20.64
N ARG A 444 -7.92 29.48 -20.92
CA ARG A 444 -8.26 28.22 -21.61
C ARG A 444 -9.36 27.42 -20.89
N SER A 445 -9.23 27.29 -19.60
CA SER A 445 -10.23 26.59 -18.76
C SER A 445 -11.59 27.28 -18.81
N ARG A 446 -11.62 28.61 -18.71
CA ARG A 446 -12.83 29.43 -18.86
C ARG A 446 -13.48 29.23 -20.23
N ASN A 447 -12.72 29.31 -21.30
CA ASN A 447 -13.22 29.14 -22.66
C ASN A 447 -13.77 27.73 -22.92
N SER A 448 -13.11 26.69 -22.36
CA SER A 448 -13.61 25.31 -22.42
C SER A 448 -14.97 25.20 -21.73
N ARG A 449 -15.13 25.79 -20.53
CA ARG A 449 -16.41 25.81 -19.80
C ARG A 449 -17.51 26.55 -20.56
N LEU A 450 -17.18 27.71 -21.12
CA LEU A 450 -18.14 28.48 -21.92
C LEU A 450 -18.62 27.71 -23.15
N LYS A 451 -17.70 27.03 -23.87
CA LYS A 451 -18.05 26.15 -24.99
C LYS A 451 -18.98 24.99 -24.55
N LYS A 452 -18.73 24.44 -23.39
CA LYS A 452 -19.58 23.36 -22.84
C LYS A 452 -20.97 23.89 -22.45
N GLN A 453 -21.02 25.03 -21.80
CA GLN A 453 -22.29 25.70 -21.45
C GLN A 453 -23.10 26.09 -22.70
N SER A 454 -22.45 26.66 -23.73
CA SER A 454 -23.10 27.00 -25.00
C SER A 454 -23.71 25.74 -25.67
N LYS A 455 -22.99 24.61 -25.69
CA LYS A 455 -23.55 23.35 -26.21
C LYS A 455 -24.74 22.85 -25.40
N GLN A 456 -24.70 22.98 -24.07
CA GLN A 456 -25.83 22.62 -23.21
C GLN A 456 -27.04 23.52 -23.45
N LEU A 457 -26.85 24.84 -23.56
CA LEU A 457 -27.93 25.80 -23.86
C LEU A 457 -28.54 25.53 -25.22
N HIS A 458 -27.76 25.18 -26.24
CA HIS A 458 -28.29 24.80 -27.56
C HIS A 458 -29.16 23.53 -27.45
N MET A 459 -28.81 22.53 -26.61
CA MET A 459 -29.63 21.35 -26.40
C MET A 459 -30.99 21.65 -25.72
N TYR A 460 -31.06 22.69 -24.89
CA TYR A 460 -32.31 23.09 -24.22
C TYR A 460 -33.22 23.99 -25.09
N HIS A 461 -32.72 24.54 -26.19
CA HIS A 461 -33.52 25.40 -27.08
C HIS A 461 -34.12 24.62 -28.27
N PHE A 462 -33.82 23.35 -28.42
CA PHE A 462 -34.33 22.47 -29.50
C PHE A 462 -35.15 21.29 -28.97
N HIS A 463 -35.60 21.35 -27.73
CA HIS A 463 -36.65 20.51 -27.14
C HIS A 463 -37.70 21.43 -26.51
#